data_fee796ea0378f03c0bcbe185c7f1dc6f
#
_entry.id   fee796ea0378f03c0bcbe185c7f1dc6f
#
_cell.length_a   1.000
_cell.length_b   1.000
_cell.length_c   1.000
_cell.angle_alpha   90.00
_cell.angle_beta   90.00
_cell.angle_gamma   90.00
#
_symmetry.space_group_name_H-M   'P 1'
#
loop_
_entity.id
_entity.type
_entity.pdbx_description
1 polymer ?
#
loop_
_entity_poly.entity_id
_entity_poly.type
_entity_poly.pdbx_seq_one_letter_code
_entity_poly.pdbx_strand_id
1 'polypeptide(L)'
;MNAQVWIGGEVGFTTNHTNGSDHTAMELNIAPDIGYSLSGNFSVAIALGYSHTSDVDGSKYGMPDMTLSNVNAYSIMPYTCYTFAKAGNFAFFVISGLKYSIAHAQGLESNFNRFGVFVIPAVAFSVSDKVTLASHIGDGLYYNHTWMKDVARSNEFGFNLFHGISFGAYYFF
;
A
#
# COMPACT_ATOMS: atom_id res chain seq x y z
N MET A 1 24.05 8.48 12.95
CA MET A 1 22.65 8.77 13.34
C MET A 1 22.28 7.78 14.41
N ASN A 2 21.75 8.26 15.53
CA ASN A 2 21.30 7.39 16.61
C ASN A 2 20.00 6.67 16.15
N ALA A 3 19.78 5.51 16.71
CA ALA A 3 18.53 4.79 16.57
C ALA A 3 17.35 5.70 16.96
N GLN A 4 16.37 5.82 16.09
CA GLN A 4 15.30 6.83 16.22
C GLN A 4 13.95 6.21 15.92
N VAL A 5 12.99 6.41 16.82
CA VAL A 5 11.59 6.06 16.58
C VAL A 5 10.94 7.16 15.75
N TRP A 6 10.05 6.78 14.87
CA TRP A 6 9.20 7.69 14.13
C TRP A 6 7.76 7.15 14.03
N ILE A 7 6.83 8.07 13.90
CA ILE A 7 5.44 7.79 13.60
C ILE A 7 5.05 8.54 12.33
N GLY A 8 4.13 7.98 11.59
CA GLY A 8 3.65 8.61 10.38
C GLY A 8 2.40 7.95 9.82
N GLY A 9 2.25 8.09 8.54
CA GLY A 9 1.19 7.44 7.81
C GLY A 9 1.07 7.99 6.41
N GLU A 10 0.34 7.25 5.60
CA GLU A 10 0.12 7.55 4.21
C GLU A 10 -1.36 7.64 3.89
N VAL A 11 -1.66 8.49 2.92
CA VAL A 11 -2.96 8.57 2.27
C VAL A 11 -2.74 8.41 0.77
N GLY A 12 -3.49 7.49 0.18
CA GLY A 12 -3.48 7.25 -1.26
C GLY A 12 -4.89 7.37 -1.83
N PHE A 13 -4.97 7.87 -3.04
CA PHE A 13 -6.20 7.95 -3.80
C PHE A 13 -5.94 7.45 -5.22
N THR A 14 -6.78 6.55 -5.69
CA THR A 14 -6.68 5.98 -7.05
C THR A 14 -8.04 6.00 -7.72
N THR A 15 -8.07 6.36 -8.99
CA THR A 15 -9.26 6.25 -9.84
C THR A 15 -8.94 5.36 -11.02
N ASN A 16 -9.79 4.37 -11.28
CA ASN A 16 -9.68 3.48 -12.43
C ASN A 16 -10.95 3.61 -13.29
N HIS A 17 -10.79 4.07 -14.51
CA HIS A 17 -11.85 4.09 -15.51
C HIS A 17 -11.58 3.00 -16.55
N THR A 18 -12.53 2.09 -16.72
CA THR A 18 -12.44 1.06 -17.76
C THR A 18 -13.22 1.54 -18.98
N ASN A 19 -12.55 1.66 -20.13
CA ASN A 19 -13.19 2.04 -21.39
C ASN A 19 -14.31 1.04 -21.75
N GLY A 20 -15.53 1.55 -21.90
CA GLY A 20 -16.73 0.75 -22.17
C GLY A 20 -17.57 0.41 -20.96
N SER A 21 -17.18 0.87 -19.77
CA SER A 21 -17.97 0.81 -18.53
C SER A 21 -18.38 2.22 -18.13
N ASP A 22 -19.63 2.41 -17.75
CA ASP A 22 -20.14 3.67 -17.19
C ASP A 22 -19.70 3.88 -15.73
N HIS A 23 -18.88 2.96 -15.17
CA HIS A 23 -18.44 2.97 -13.79
C HIS A 23 -16.97 3.36 -13.68
N THR A 24 -16.67 4.27 -12.74
CA THR A 24 -15.31 4.63 -12.35
C THR A 24 -15.05 4.09 -10.96
N ALA A 25 -14.14 3.14 -10.82
CA ALA A 25 -13.71 2.66 -9.53
C ALA A 25 -12.87 3.72 -8.81
N MET A 26 -13.21 4.00 -7.56
CA MET A 26 -12.47 4.92 -6.69
C MET A 26 -11.95 4.15 -5.48
N GLU A 27 -10.67 4.29 -5.20
CA GLU A 27 -10.03 3.69 -4.03
C GLU A 27 -9.39 4.76 -3.16
N LEU A 28 -9.77 4.76 -1.89
CA LEU A 28 -9.15 5.57 -0.83
C LEU A 28 -8.38 4.64 0.10
N ASN A 29 -7.12 4.96 0.36
CA ASN A 29 -6.26 4.23 1.29
C ASN A 29 -5.76 5.15 2.39
N ILE A 30 -5.78 4.66 3.63
CA ILE A 30 -5.18 5.32 4.80
C ILE A 30 -4.35 4.28 5.55
N ALA A 31 -3.09 4.58 5.83
CA ALA A 31 -2.17 3.65 6.47
C ALA A 31 -1.28 4.37 7.51
N PRO A 32 -1.74 4.54 8.76
CA PRO A 32 -0.86 4.95 9.85
C PRO A 32 0.21 3.90 10.11
N ASP A 33 1.40 4.37 10.48
CA ASP A 33 2.55 3.51 10.73
C ASP A 33 3.46 4.01 11.86
N ILE A 34 4.24 3.09 12.37
CA ILE A 34 5.30 3.34 13.34
C ILE A 34 6.55 2.58 12.91
N GLY A 35 7.69 3.22 13.03
CA GLY A 35 8.95 2.62 12.63
C GLY A 35 10.12 2.99 13.51
N TYR A 36 11.21 2.28 13.27
CA TYR A 36 12.46 2.42 13.98
C TYR A 36 13.64 2.40 13.01
N SER A 37 14.45 3.44 13.06
CA SER A 37 15.67 3.56 12.26
C SER A 37 16.79 2.79 12.94
N LEU A 38 17.22 1.68 12.36
CA LEU A 38 18.32 0.85 12.85
C LEU A 38 19.69 1.44 12.50
N SER A 39 19.75 2.14 11.37
CA SER A 39 20.94 2.83 10.90
C SER A 39 20.56 4.06 10.07
N GLY A 40 21.56 4.81 9.61
CA GLY A 40 21.35 5.97 8.72
C GLY A 40 20.67 5.65 7.38
N ASN A 41 20.62 4.39 7.00
CA ASN A 41 20.07 3.96 5.72
C ASN A 41 19.04 2.84 5.80
N PHE A 42 18.83 2.25 7.01
CA PHE A 42 17.94 1.11 7.16
C PHE A 42 16.98 1.29 8.33
N SER A 43 15.70 1.09 8.07
CA SER A 43 14.63 1.17 9.04
C SER A 43 13.69 -0.02 8.92
N VAL A 44 13.00 -0.34 10.02
CA VAL A 44 11.92 -1.33 10.09
C VAL A 44 10.66 -0.65 10.58
N ALA A 45 9.52 -1.09 10.10
CA ALA A 45 8.25 -0.49 10.46
C ALA A 45 7.08 -1.46 10.33
N ILE A 46 5.96 -1.05 10.90
CA ILE A 46 4.66 -1.71 10.74
C ILE A 46 3.60 -0.66 10.47
N ALA A 47 2.79 -0.88 9.43
CA ALA A 47 1.62 -0.08 9.12
C ALA A 47 0.33 -0.86 9.32
N LEU A 48 -0.74 -0.15 9.71
CA LEU A 48 -2.10 -0.63 9.74
C LEU A 48 -2.88 0.09 8.65
N GLY A 49 -3.37 -0.64 7.65
CA GLY A 49 -4.06 -0.04 6.52
C GLY A 49 -5.57 -0.24 6.58
N TYR A 50 -6.28 0.77 6.13
CA TYR A 50 -7.68 0.70 5.75
C TYR A 50 -7.83 1.17 4.31
N SER A 51 -8.54 0.42 3.48
CA SER A 51 -8.95 0.88 2.16
C SER A 51 -10.43 0.70 1.93
N HIS A 52 -10.99 1.64 1.19
CA HIS A 52 -12.35 1.61 0.68
C HIS A 52 -12.31 1.75 -0.83
N THR A 53 -12.91 0.79 -1.54
CA THR A 53 -12.98 0.82 -2.99
C THR A 53 -14.43 0.68 -3.42
N SER A 54 -14.90 1.60 -4.27
CA SER A 54 -16.20 1.49 -4.96
C SER A 54 -16.00 0.77 -6.30
N ASP A 55 -16.98 -0.03 -6.71
CA ASP A 55 -17.11 -0.66 -8.03
C ASP A 55 -15.85 -1.40 -8.52
N VAL A 56 -15.44 -2.40 -7.76
CA VAL A 56 -14.26 -3.23 -8.07
C VAL A 56 -14.59 -4.30 -9.07
N ASP A 57 -13.75 -4.47 -10.08
CA ASP A 57 -13.74 -5.65 -10.92
C ASP A 57 -13.43 -6.89 -10.06
N GLY A 58 -14.37 -7.81 -9.99
CA GLY A 58 -14.26 -9.02 -9.20
C GLY A 58 -13.13 -9.94 -9.62
N SER A 59 -12.53 -9.77 -10.80
CA SER A 59 -11.35 -10.51 -11.25
C SER A 59 -10.18 -10.40 -10.27
N LYS A 60 -10.01 -9.25 -9.61
CA LYS A 60 -9.03 -9.05 -8.53
C LYS A 60 -9.19 -10.04 -7.37
N TYR A 61 -10.38 -10.58 -7.22
CA TYR A 61 -10.75 -11.51 -6.14
C TYR A 61 -11.10 -12.92 -6.65
N GLY A 62 -10.81 -13.20 -7.94
CA GLY A 62 -11.08 -14.48 -8.57
C GLY A 62 -12.54 -14.66 -9.03
N MET A 63 -13.27 -13.58 -9.23
CA MET A 63 -14.65 -13.54 -9.72
C MET A 63 -14.76 -12.66 -10.97
N PRO A 64 -14.30 -13.11 -12.14
CA PRO A 64 -14.15 -12.26 -13.33
C PRO A 64 -15.45 -11.71 -13.91
N ASP A 65 -16.58 -12.32 -13.57
CA ASP A 65 -17.91 -11.95 -14.13
C ASP A 65 -18.75 -11.10 -13.14
N MET A 66 -18.13 -10.60 -12.06
CA MET A 66 -18.83 -9.83 -11.03
C MET A 66 -18.17 -8.46 -10.82
N THR A 67 -19.00 -7.43 -10.69
CA THR A 67 -18.60 -6.15 -10.13
C THR A 67 -18.94 -6.13 -8.64
N LEU A 68 -17.95 -5.90 -7.80
CA LEU A 68 -18.11 -5.82 -6.35
C LEU A 68 -18.25 -4.36 -5.94
N SER A 69 -19.38 -4.01 -5.34
CA SER A 69 -19.61 -2.67 -4.81
C SER A 69 -19.12 -2.56 -3.38
N ASN A 70 -18.55 -1.39 -3.02
CA ASN A 70 -18.18 -1.03 -1.64
C ASN A 70 -17.32 -2.10 -0.94
N VAL A 71 -16.11 -2.32 -1.43
CA VAL A 71 -15.15 -3.22 -0.80
C VAL A 71 -14.38 -2.46 0.27
N ASN A 72 -14.46 -2.91 1.51
CA ASN A 72 -13.65 -2.41 2.63
C ASN A 72 -12.56 -3.43 2.96
N ALA A 73 -11.32 -2.99 3.08
CA ALA A 73 -10.23 -3.87 3.47
C ALA A 73 -9.41 -3.29 4.62
N TYR A 74 -9.01 -4.18 5.52
CA TYR A 74 -8.09 -3.90 6.63
C TYR A 74 -6.81 -4.67 6.39
N SER A 75 -5.68 -4.06 6.66
CA SER A 75 -4.38 -4.68 6.42
C SER A 75 -3.38 -4.42 7.51
N ILE A 76 -2.43 -5.33 7.65
CA ILE A 76 -1.22 -5.19 8.45
C ILE A 76 -0.02 -5.38 7.52
N MET A 77 0.96 -4.49 7.63
CA MET A 77 2.10 -4.42 6.73
C MET A 77 3.40 -4.22 7.52
N PRO A 78 4.08 -5.28 7.95
CA PRO A 78 5.48 -5.18 8.37
C PRO A 78 6.36 -4.93 7.14
N TYR A 79 7.26 -3.95 7.23
CA TYR A 79 8.12 -3.57 6.13
C TYR A 79 9.48 -3.04 6.58
N THR A 80 10.39 -2.95 5.63
CA THR A 80 11.71 -2.34 5.77
C THR A 80 11.88 -1.22 4.77
N CYS A 81 12.64 -0.20 5.14
CA CYS A 81 13.07 0.86 4.25
C CYS A 81 14.59 0.84 4.10
N TYR A 82 15.07 0.86 2.86
CA TYR A 82 16.48 1.00 2.55
C TYR A 82 16.73 2.24 1.72
N THR A 83 17.43 3.24 2.30
CA THR A 83 17.83 4.47 1.61
C THR A 83 19.12 4.21 0.84
N PHE A 84 19.06 4.28 -0.49
CA PHE A 84 20.19 4.03 -1.37
C PHE A 84 20.87 5.30 -1.88
N ALA A 85 20.19 6.46 -1.83
CA ALA A 85 20.77 7.74 -2.23
C ALA A 85 20.17 8.90 -1.43
N LYS A 86 20.98 9.95 -1.22
CA LYS A 86 20.58 11.21 -0.60
C LYS A 86 21.15 12.37 -1.39
N ALA A 87 20.36 13.42 -1.61
CA ALA A 87 20.76 14.63 -2.31
C ALA A 87 20.11 15.85 -1.62
N GLY A 88 20.91 16.57 -0.81
CA GLY A 88 20.38 17.65 0.04
C GLY A 88 19.32 17.12 1.00
N ASN A 89 18.11 17.69 0.93
CA ASN A 89 16.97 17.28 1.74
C ASN A 89 16.19 16.09 1.15
N PHE A 90 16.59 15.59 -0.02
CA PHE A 90 15.94 14.44 -0.64
C PHE A 90 16.63 13.13 -0.27
N ALA A 91 15.82 12.11 -0.02
CA ALA A 91 16.26 10.73 0.14
C ALA A 91 15.49 9.83 -0.84
N PHE A 92 16.21 8.94 -1.52
CA PHE A 92 15.65 7.93 -2.40
C PHE A 92 15.77 6.58 -1.70
N PHE A 93 14.68 5.88 -1.56
CA PHE A 93 14.64 4.64 -0.81
C PHE A 93 13.71 3.61 -1.44
N VAL A 94 13.88 2.38 -1.03
CA VAL A 94 13.03 1.26 -1.39
C VAL A 94 12.36 0.75 -0.13
N ILE A 95 11.05 0.54 -0.22
CA ILE A 95 10.26 -0.14 0.80
C ILE A 95 10.07 -1.57 0.33
N SER A 96 10.31 -2.53 1.21
CA SER A 96 10.02 -3.94 0.95
C SER A 96 9.37 -4.59 2.15
N GLY A 97 8.33 -5.38 1.92
CA GLY A 97 7.58 -5.92 3.04
C GLY A 97 6.57 -6.98 2.66
N LEU A 98 5.82 -7.35 3.68
CA LEU A 98 4.69 -8.27 3.60
C LEU A 98 3.41 -7.49 3.85
N LYS A 99 2.32 -7.91 3.22
CA LYS A 99 0.98 -7.37 3.45
C LYS A 99 0.02 -8.52 3.66
N TYR A 100 -0.69 -8.50 4.78
CA TYR A 100 -1.86 -9.35 4.95
C TYR A 100 -3.09 -8.46 5.04
N SER A 101 -4.14 -8.78 4.30
CA SER A 101 -5.39 -8.03 4.33
C SER A 101 -6.61 -8.92 4.31
N ILE A 102 -7.66 -8.44 4.97
CA ILE A 102 -9.00 -9.01 4.96
C ILE A 102 -9.90 -7.97 4.32
N ALA A 103 -10.59 -8.35 3.25
CA ALA A 103 -11.52 -7.49 2.54
C ALA A 103 -12.95 -8.06 2.61
N HIS A 104 -13.90 -7.16 2.81
CA HIS A 104 -15.32 -7.46 2.80
C HIS A 104 -15.99 -6.65 1.69
N ALA A 105 -16.71 -7.33 0.80
CA ALA A 105 -17.53 -6.71 -0.23
C ALA A 105 -18.99 -6.73 0.15
N GLN A 106 -19.70 -5.64 -0.13
CA GLN A 106 -21.13 -5.56 0.13
C GLN A 106 -21.88 -6.62 -0.70
N GLY A 107 -22.78 -7.37 -0.05
CA GLY A 107 -23.56 -8.43 -0.69
C GLY A 107 -22.90 -9.81 -0.68
N LEU A 108 -21.70 -9.95 -0.15
CA LEU A 108 -21.03 -11.24 0.03
C LEU A 108 -21.00 -11.64 1.51
N GLU A 109 -21.30 -12.91 1.79
CA GLU A 109 -21.26 -13.45 3.17
C GLU A 109 -19.82 -13.78 3.64
N SER A 110 -18.90 -14.02 2.70
CA SER A 110 -17.53 -14.43 2.99
C SER A 110 -16.52 -13.33 2.73
N ASN A 111 -15.50 -13.25 3.57
CA ASN A 111 -14.39 -12.32 3.41
C ASN A 111 -13.35 -12.86 2.42
N PHE A 112 -12.71 -11.94 1.70
CA PHE A 112 -11.49 -12.20 0.95
C PHE A 112 -10.29 -12.03 1.87
N ASN A 113 -9.35 -12.94 1.75
CA ASN A 113 -8.05 -12.83 2.39
C ASN A 113 -7.00 -12.63 1.32
N ARG A 114 -6.04 -11.76 1.56
CA ARG A 114 -4.92 -11.53 0.65
C ARG A 114 -3.63 -11.51 1.43
N PHE A 115 -2.65 -12.26 0.97
CA PHE A 115 -1.27 -12.17 1.39
C PHE A 115 -0.43 -11.71 0.21
N GLY A 116 0.46 -10.75 0.45
CA GLY A 116 1.32 -10.21 -0.59
C GLY A 116 2.73 -9.91 -0.10
N VAL A 117 3.63 -9.84 -1.06
CA VAL A 117 4.97 -9.28 -0.89
C VAL A 117 5.14 -8.13 -1.86
N PHE A 118 5.87 -7.10 -1.46
CA PHE A 118 6.03 -5.91 -2.29
C PHE A 118 7.42 -5.29 -2.16
N VAL A 119 7.83 -4.59 -3.22
CA VAL A 119 9.03 -3.76 -3.28
C VAL A 119 8.67 -2.48 -4.03
N ILE A 120 8.65 -1.35 -3.33
CA ILE A 120 8.14 -0.08 -3.84
C ILE A 120 9.26 0.98 -3.77
N PRO A 121 9.62 1.65 -4.88
CA PRO A 121 10.49 2.81 -4.85
C PRO A 121 9.76 4.03 -4.31
N ALA A 122 10.48 4.85 -3.55
CA ALA A 122 9.94 6.03 -2.93
C ALA A 122 10.95 7.16 -2.85
N VAL A 123 10.45 8.37 -2.69
CA VAL A 123 11.24 9.56 -2.44
C VAL A 123 10.73 10.26 -1.20
N ALA A 124 11.64 10.75 -0.38
CA ALA A 124 11.33 11.56 0.79
C ALA A 124 11.98 12.93 0.70
N PHE A 125 11.35 13.91 1.28
CA PHE A 125 11.85 15.27 1.46
C PHE A 125 11.80 15.65 2.92
N SER A 126 12.96 15.92 3.52
CA SER A 126 13.08 16.39 4.90
C SER A 126 12.74 17.87 4.97
N VAL A 127 11.60 18.19 5.55
CA VAL A 127 11.16 19.58 5.80
C VAL A 127 11.94 20.19 6.96
N SER A 128 12.27 19.37 7.95
CA SER A 128 13.09 19.71 9.12
C SER A 128 13.76 18.44 9.65
N ASP A 129 14.56 18.58 10.71
CA ASP A 129 15.20 17.44 11.39
C ASP A 129 14.21 16.43 11.96
N LYS A 130 12.96 16.86 12.17
CA LYS A 130 11.89 16.04 12.77
C LYS A 130 10.75 15.68 11.81
N VAL A 131 10.61 16.37 10.70
CA VAL A 131 9.47 16.19 9.78
C VAL A 131 9.96 15.84 8.40
N THR A 132 9.48 14.74 7.88
CA THR A 132 9.76 14.25 6.53
C THR A 132 8.44 13.98 5.81
N LEU A 133 8.33 14.44 4.58
CA LEU A 133 7.28 14.07 3.64
C LEU A 133 7.83 12.98 2.71
N ALA A 134 7.02 12.00 2.37
CA ALA A 134 7.38 10.97 1.42
C ALA A 134 6.31 10.77 0.36
N SER A 135 6.73 10.28 -0.77
CA SER A 135 5.83 9.87 -1.86
C SER A 135 6.30 8.54 -2.42
N HIS A 136 5.36 7.62 -2.58
CA HIS A 136 5.56 6.37 -3.29
C HIS A 136 5.11 6.50 -4.73
N ILE A 137 5.85 5.86 -5.62
CA ILE A 137 5.56 5.88 -7.05
C ILE A 137 5.03 4.51 -7.45
N GLY A 138 3.74 4.43 -7.72
CA GLY A 138 3.06 3.21 -8.14
C GLY A 138 3.04 2.10 -7.09
N ASP A 139 2.72 0.89 -7.55
CA ASP A 139 2.67 -0.32 -6.72
C ASP A 139 4.03 -1.02 -6.63
N GLY A 140 5.01 -0.60 -7.44
CA GLY A 140 6.30 -1.24 -7.53
C GLY A 140 6.22 -2.67 -8.09
N LEU A 141 7.07 -3.54 -7.57
CA LEU A 141 7.03 -4.99 -7.83
C LEU A 141 6.22 -5.65 -6.72
N TYR A 142 5.25 -6.46 -7.08
CA TYR A 142 4.42 -7.13 -6.10
C TYR A 142 4.01 -8.55 -6.54
N TYR A 143 3.74 -9.36 -5.54
CA TYR A 143 3.04 -10.64 -5.69
C TYR A 143 1.93 -10.70 -4.64
N ASN A 144 0.72 -11.04 -5.06
CA ASN A 144 -0.44 -11.20 -4.21
C ASN A 144 -1.05 -12.59 -4.39
N HIS A 145 -1.35 -13.26 -3.29
CA HIS A 145 -2.18 -14.46 -3.22
C HIS A 145 -3.50 -14.09 -2.53
N THR A 146 -4.59 -14.19 -3.25
CA THR A 146 -5.94 -13.88 -2.75
C THR A 146 -6.75 -15.16 -2.69
N TRP A 147 -7.50 -15.35 -1.60
CA TRP A 147 -8.41 -16.49 -1.47
C TRP A 147 -9.68 -16.10 -0.73
N MET A 148 -10.77 -16.73 -1.11
CA MET A 148 -12.03 -16.76 -0.41
C MET A 148 -12.37 -18.23 -0.12
N LYS A 149 -12.81 -18.52 1.11
CA LYS A 149 -13.10 -19.89 1.52
C LYS A 149 -14.15 -20.51 0.60
N ASP A 150 -13.80 -21.68 0.05
CA ASP A 150 -14.67 -22.54 -0.79
C ASP A 150 -15.21 -21.90 -2.10
N VAL A 151 -14.68 -20.74 -2.51
CA VAL A 151 -15.19 -20.01 -3.68
C VAL A 151 -14.11 -19.72 -4.71
N ALA A 152 -13.03 -19.04 -4.33
CA ALA A 152 -12.06 -18.52 -5.29
C ALA A 152 -10.64 -18.48 -4.76
N ARG A 153 -9.66 -18.62 -5.67
CA ARG A 153 -8.23 -18.36 -5.42
C ARG A 153 -7.64 -17.64 -6.63
N SER A 154 -6.84 -16.65 -6.39
CA SER A 154 -6.14 -15.89 -7.43
C SER A 154 -4.71 -15.60 -7.03
N ASN A 155 -3.81 -15.64 -8.00
CA ASN A 155 -2.43 -15.17 -7.85
C ASN A 155 -2.22 -14.03 -8.84
N GLU A 156 -1.62 -12.97 -8.37
CA GLU A 156 -1.29 -11.81 -9.16
C GLU A 156 0.18 -11.47 -8.95
N PHE A 157 0.92 -11.34 -10.03
CA PHE A 157 2.29 -10.83 -10.03
C PHE A 157 2.32 -9.62 -10.96
N GLY A 158 2.90 -8.53 -10.51
CA GLY A 158 2.94 -7.32 -11.30
C GLY A 158 4.12 -6.42 -10.97
N PHE A 159 4.41 -5.56 -11.94
CA PHE A 159 5.31 -4.43 -11.80
C PHE A 159 4.63 -3.20 -12.39
N ASN A 160 4.38 -2.19 -11.56
CA ASN A 160 3.71 -0.97 -12.00
C ASN A 160 4.27 0.25 -11.27
N LEU A 161 4.85 1.17 -12.02
CA LEU A 161 5.38 2.43 -11.49
C LEU A 161 4.44 3.63 -11.68
N PHE A 162 3.30 3.44 -12.38
CA PHE A 162 2.44 4.57 -12.77
C PHE A 162 0.99 4.44 -12.27
N HIS A 163 0.71 3.47 -11.43
CA HIS A 163 -0.62 3.22 -10.91
C HIS A 163 -0.80 3.85 -9.52
N GLY A 164 -1.09 5.13 -9.52
CA GLY A 164 -1.32 5.89 -8.30
C GLY A 164 -0.05 6.52 -7.71
N ILE A 165 -0.27 7.52 -6.89
CA ILE A 165 0.74 8.18 -6.07
C ILE A 165 0.18 8.24 -4.66
N SER A 166 0.94 7.82 -3.66
CA SER A 166 0.62 8.03 -2.26
C SER A 166 1.52 9.08 -1.65
N PHE A 167 1.00 9.77 -0.66
CA PHE A 167 1.72 10.78 0.11
C PHE A 167 1.70 10.40 1.58
N GLY A 168 2.86 10.49 2.20
CA GLY A 168 3.05 10.24 3.62
C GLY A 168 3.72 11.40 4.32
N ALA A 169 3.47 11.50 5.62
CA ALA A 169 4.14 12.43 6.51
C ALA A 169 4.62 11.69 7.76
N TYR A 170 5.85 11.97 8.16
CA TYR A 170 6.55 11.23 9.22
C TYR A 170 7.17 12.20 10.21
N TYR A 171 7.00 11.91 11.50
CA TYR A 171 7.60 12.66 12.59
C TYR A 171 8.62 11.78 13.34
N PHE A 172 9.83 12.27 13.46
CA PHE A 172 10.97 11.64 14.13
C PHE A 172 11.17 12.24 15.52
N PHE A 173 11.30 11.37 16.53
CA PHE A 173 11.47 11.76 17.92
C PHE A 173 12.92 11.99 18.30
#